data_67cb4b8d0a3a0f8c3db052d125d06037
#
_entry.id   67cb4b8d0a3a0f8c3db052d125d06037
#
_cell.length_a   1.000
_cell.length_b   1.000
_cell.length_c   1.000
_cell.angle_alpha   90.00
_cell.angle_beta   90.00
_cell.angle_gamma   90.00
#
_symmetry.space_group_name_H-M   'P 1'
#
loop_
_entity.id
_entity.type
_entity.pdbx_description
1 polymer ?
#
loop_
_entity_poly.entity_id
_entity_poly.type
_entity_poly.pdbx_seq_one_letter_code
_entity_poly.pdbx_strand_id
1 'polypeptide(L)'
;MKKRVVSLGLAAMMAMSMTACGGSGNAGTSESAAEDAQGAEGADGEVFKIGGIGPITGAAGAYGEAVKNGTELAINEINEAGGINGYQVAFNFQDDENDPEKAINAYNTLKDWNMQMLLGTVTSKPCIAVVAETTADNLFQLTPSGSAVESISGDNAFRVCYSDPDQGRASAQYIGEHKLATKIAIIYDSSSEYSDGIRESFVAEAPNQG
;
A
#
# COMPACT_ATOMS: atom_id res chain seq x y z
N MET A 1 -59.29 -32.43 -17.67
CA MET A 1 -60.22 -31.80 -16.71
C MET A 1 -59.45 -30.69 -15.99
N LYS A 2 -59.82 -29.45 -16.25
CA LYS A 2 -60.20 -28.40 -15.30
C LYS A 2 -59.04 -27.96 -14.36
N LYS A 3 -58.68 -26.72 -14.14
CA LYS A 3 -59.10 -25.33 -14.48
C LYS A 3 -58.01 -24.45 -13.87
N ARG A 4 -57.47 -23.48 -14.56
CA ARG A 4 -57.63 -22.02 -14.42
C ARG A 4 -57.75 -21.50 -12.97
N VAL A 5 -56.88 -20.49 -12.64
CA VAL A 5 -57.22 -19.06 -12.45
C VAL A 5 -55.92 -18.33 -12.06
N VAL A 6 -55.39 -17.46 -12.77
CA VAL A 6 -55.33 -16.01 -12.98
C VAL A 6 -55.70 -15.18 -11.75
N SER A 7 -54.80 -14.38 -11.26
CA SER A 7 -55.11 -13.02 -10.80
C SER A 7 -53.88 -12.11 -10.79
N LEU A 8 -54.05 -11.13 -11.58
CA LEU A 8 -53.50 -9.81 -11.75
C LEU A 8 -53.72 -8.93 -10.51
N GLY A 9 -52.87 -7.98 -10.29
CA GLY A 9 -53.08 -6.81 -9.44
C GLY A 9 -51.75 -6.08 -9.24
N LEU A 10 -51.37 -5.19 -9.95
CA LEU A 10 -51.66 -3.81 -10.34
C LEU A 10 -51.63 -2.81 -9.16
N ALA A 11 -50.88 -1.76 -9.42
CA ALA A 11 -50.93 -0.39 -8.95
C ALA A 11 -49.73 0.00 -8.06
N ALA A 12 -48.79 0.82 -8.45
CA ALA A 12 -48.75 2.19 -8.95
C ALA A 12 -49.16 3.24 -7.93
N MET A 13 -48.33 4.19 -7.78
CA MET A 13 -48.47 5.64 -7.56
C MET A 13 -47.47 6.15 -6.52
N MET A 14 -46.53 6.95 -6.94
CA MET A 14 -46.47 8.40 -7.04
C MET A 14 -46.63 9.15 -5.72
N ALA A 15 -45.60 9.90 -5.37
CA ALA A 15 -45.79 11.35 -5.16
C ALA A 15 -44.45 12.10 -5.11
N MET A 16 -44.30 13.03 -6.01
CA MET A 16 -43.40 14.18 -5.94
C MET A 16 -43.77 15.07 -4.76
N SER A 17 -42.77 15.69 -4.13
CA SER A 17 -42.91 17.02 -3.62
C SER A 17 -41.58 17.77 -3.68
N MET A 18 -41.49 18.67 -4.66
CA MET A 18 -40.61 19.82 -4.62
C MET A 18 -41.13 20.81 -3.62
N THR A 19 -40.23 21.38 -2.83
CA THR A 19 -40.40 22.79 -2.41
C THR A 19 -39.04 23.45 -2.29
N ALA A 20 -38.96 24.56 -2.96
CA ALA A 20 -37.79 25.45 -3.10
C ALA A 20 -37.77 26.54 -2.03
N CYS A 21 -36.64 27.26 -2.02
CA CYS A 21 -36.36 28.60 -1.53
C CYS A 21 -35.85 28.74 -0.09
N GLY A 22 -34.59 29.13 0.03
CA GLY A 22 -34.26 30.54 0.20
C GLY A 22 -33.40 30.80 1.40
N GLY A 23 -32.24 31.44 1.25
CA GLY A 23 -31.65 32.29 2.31
C GLY A 23 -30.21 32.00 2.72
N SER A 24 -29.34 32.71 2.11
CA SER A 24 -28.06 33.34 2.52
C SER A 24 -27.57 33.18 3.98
N GLY A 25 -26.26 32.85 4.14
CA GLY A 25 -25.53 33.05 5.41
C GLY A 25 -24.23 32.26 5.52
N ASN A 26 -23.19 32.90 5.17
CA ASN A 26 -21.75 32.67 5.34
C ASN A 26 -21.32 32.06 6.68
N ALA A 27 -20.46 31.03 6.68
CA ALA A 27 -19.24 30.91 7.50
C ALA A 27 -18.55 29.58 7.21
N GLY A 28 -17.27 29.64 6.83
CA GLY A 28 -16.46 28.51 6.48
C GLY A 28 -16.11 27.63 7.67
N THR A 29 -16.09 26.35 7.39
CA THR A 29 -15.28 25.35 8.08
C THR A 29 -14.87 24.34 7.01
N SER A 30 -13.57 24.24 6.80
CA SER A 30 -12.97 23.25 5.94
C SER A 30 -13.16 21.89 6.60
N GLU A 31 -14.15 21.13 6.15
CA GLU A 31 -14.20 19.68 6.34
C GLU A 31 -13.34 19.05 5.26
N SER A 32 -12.29 18.39 5.72
CA SER A 32 -11.50 17.43 4.96
C SER A 32 -12.45 16.36 4.42
N ALA A 33 -12.68 16.38 3.13
CA ALA A 33 -13.37 15.31 2.44
C ALA A 33 -12.41 14.09 2.45
N ALA A 34 -12.70 13.12 3.29
CA ALA A 34 -12.31 11.76 3.04
C ALA A 34 -13.16 11.30 1.84
N GLU A 35 -12.58 11.32 0.66
CA GLU A 35 -13.19 10.68 -0.51
C GLU A 35 -13.16 9.17 -0.28
N ASP A 36 -14.34 8.62 -0.04
CA ASP A 36 -14.64 7.20 -0.07
C ASP A 36 -14.07 6.58 -1.35
N ALA A 37 -13.10 5.70 -1.17
CA ALA A 37 -12.76 4.71 -2.19
C ALA A 37 -13.92 3.73 -2.32
N GLN A 38 -14.95 4.10 -3.10
CA GLN A 38 -15.97 3.18 -3.56
C GLN A 38 -15.32 2.21 -4.55
N GLY A 39 -14.76 1.13 -4.00
CA GLY A 39 -14.43 -0.06 -4.77
C GLY A 39 -15.70 -0.64 -5.37
N ALA A 40 -15.67 -0.95 -6.65
CA ALA A 40 -16.74 -1.54 -7.43
C ALA A 40 -17.45 -2.66 -6.66
N GLU A 41 -18.73 -2.47 -6.34
CA GLU A 41 -19.65 -3.57 -6.03
C GLU A 41 -19.88 -4.35 -7.33
N GLY A 42 -19.03 -5.34 -7.57
CA GLY A 42 -19.19 -6.34 -8.62
C GLY A 42 -20.15 -7.42 -8.14
N ALA A 43 -20.98 -7.90 -9.05
CA ALA A 43 -21.95 -8.97 -8.87
C ALA A 43 -21.40 -10.15 -8.04
N ASP A 44 -22.26 -10.75 -7.22
CA ASP A 44 -22.24 -12.01 -6.43
C ASP A 44 -21.02 -12.98 -6.58
N GLY A 45 -19.79 -12.47 -6.62
CA GLY A 45 -18.55 -13.25 -6.64
C GLY A 45 -17.70 -12.93 -5.42
N GLU A 46 -17.05 -13.91 -4.85
CA GLU A 46 -16.04 -13.71 -3.81
C GLU A 46 -14.95 -12.78 -4.37
N VAL A 47 -14.55 -11.77 -3.58
CA VAL A 47 -13.58 -10.75 -3.92
C VAL A 47 -12.29 -11.04 -3.19
N PHE A 48 -11.15 -11.05 -3.89
CA PHE A 48 -9.83 -11.14 -3.27
C PHE A 48 -9.37 -9.75 -2.81
N LYS A 49 -9.13 -9.59 -1.52
CA LYS A 49 -8.82 -8.31 -0.89
C LYS A 49 -7.32 -8.14 -0.65
N ILE A 50 -6.74 -7.15 -1.30
CA ILE A 50 -5.34 -6.76 -1.11
C ILE A 50 -5.30 -5.48 -0.26
N GLY A 51 -4.64 -5.52 0.89
CA GLY A 51 -4.32 -4.34 1.67
C GLY A 51 -3.05 -3.67 1.16
N GLY A 52 -3.00 -2.35 1.20
CA GLY A 52 -1.80 -1.56 0.94
C GLY A 52 -1.47 -0.65 2.10
N ILE A 53 -0.19 -0.49 2.43
CA ILE A 53 0.28 0.46 3.46
C ILE A 53 1.51 1.18 2.92
N GLY A 54 1.52 2.49 3.08
CA GLY A 54 2.68 3.32 2.78
C GLY A 54 2.37 4.80 2.96
N PRO A 55 3.39 5.67 3.00
CA PRO A 55 3.18 7.09 3.19
C PRO A 55 2.58 7.72 1.94
N ILE A 56 1.43 8.35 2.04
CA ILE A 56 0.86 9.22 1.00
C ILE A 56 0.85 10.69 1.42
N THR A 57 1.18 10.95 2.70
CA THR A 57 1.42 12.27 3.23
C THR A 57 2.84 12.42 3.79
N GLY A 58 3.26 13.65 4.07
CA GLY A 58 4.58 13.96 4.61
C GLY A 58 5.73 13.87 3.59
N ALA A 59 6.97 13.85 4.09
CA ALA A 59 8.16 13.94 3.25
C ALA A 59 8.37 12.73 2.31
N ALA A 60 7.88 11.57 2.69
CA ALA A 60 7.97 10.33 1.92
C ALA A 60 6.73 10.06 1.04
N GLY A 61 5.75 10.98 1.00
CA GLY A 61 4.46 10.79 0.33
C GLY A 61 4.56 10.41 -1.14
N ALA A 62 5.52 10.97 -1.88
CA ALA A 62 5.71 10.66 -3.29
C ALA A 62 6.00 9.16 -3.56
N TYR A 63 6.64 8.46 -2.62
CA TYR A 63 6.92 7.03 -2.77
C TYR A 63 5.65 6.19 -2.60
N GLY A 64 4.86 6.48 -1.57
CA GLY A 64 3.61 5.78 -1.32
C GLY A 64 2.55 6.04 -2.39
N GLU A 65 2.43 7.29 -2.86
CA GLU A 65 1.56 7.63 -3.99
C GLU A 65 1.93 6.86 -5.26
N ALA A 66 3.22 6.75 -5.58
CA ALA A 66 3.67 6.00 -6.74
C ALA A 66 3.31 4.50 -6.63
N VAL A 67 3.49 3.90 -5.46
CA VAL A 67 3.11 2.50 -5.20
C VAL A 67 1.60 2.31 -5.28
N LYS A 68 0.82 3.18 -4.63
CA LYS A 68 -0.65 3.15 -4.67
C LYS A 68 -1.15 3.21 -6.11
N ASN A 69 -0.72 4.21 -6.87
CA ASN A 69 -1.16 4.40 -8.27
C ASN A 69 -0.75 3.22 -9.17
N GLY A 70 0.47 2.70 -9.01
CA GLY A 70 0.92 1.52 -9.76
C GLY A 70 0.12 0.27 -9.43
N THR A 71 -0.24 0.09 -8.16
CA THR A 71 -1.08 -1.04 -7.71
C THR A 71 -2.51 -0.91 -8.24
N GLU A 72 -3.11 0.27 -8.16
CA GLU A 72 -4.45 0.53 -8.70
C GLU A 72 -4.51 0.26 -10.20
N LEU A 73 -3.49 0.70 -10.96
CA LEU A 73 -3.40 0.42 -12.39
C LEU A 73 -3.35 -1.08 -12.66
N ALA A 74 -2.49 -1.83 -11.97
CA ALA A 74 -2.37 -3.28 -12.14
C ALA A 74 -3.67 -4.02 -11.77
N ILE A 75 -4.33 -3.61 -10.70
CA ILE A 75 -5.60 -4.21 -10.26
C ILE A 75 -6.71 -3.92 -11.27
N ASN A 76 -6.78 -2.72 -11.83
CA ASN A 76 -7.75 -2.39 -12.87
C ASN A 76 -7.55 -3.27 -14.11
N GLU A 77 -6.30 -3.43 -14.59
CA GLU A 77 -5.99 -4.32 -15.72
C GLU A 77 -6.36 -5.79 -15.42
N ILE A 78 -6.07 -6.29 -14.20
CA ILE A 78 -6.44 -7.63 -13.77
C ILE A 78 -7.96 -7.81 -13.76
N ASN A 79 -8.68 -6.85 -13.23
CA ASN A 79 -10.14 -6.90 -13.12
C ASN A 79 -10.81 -6.81 -14.50
N GLU A 80 -10.32 -5.95 -15.40
CA GLU A 80 -10.78 -5.85 -16.80
C GLU A 80 -10.55 -7.16 -17.57
N ALA A 81 -9.46 -7.88 -17.25
CA ALA A 81 -9.17 -9.18 -17.82
C ALA A 81 -10.02 -10.33 -17.24
N GLY A 82 -10.91 -10.06 -16.30
CA GLY A 82 -11.80 -11.04 -15.66
C GLY A 82 -11.36 -11.50 -14.27
N GLY A 83 -10.38 -10.82 -13.68
CA GLY A 83 -9.87 -11.12 -12.33
C GLY A 83 -8.88 -12.28 -12.30
N ILE A 84 -8.56 -12.74 -11.10
CA ILE A 84 -7.67 -13.89 -10.85
C ILE A 84 -8.53 -15.13 -10.62
N ASN A 85 -8.49 -16.11 -11.51
CA ASN A 85 -9.34 -17.30 -11.44
C ASN A 85 -10.85 -16.98 -11.32
N GLY A 86 -11.31 -15.85 -11.89
CA GLY A 86 -12.69 -15.40 -11.80
C GLY A 86 -13.01 -14.53 -10.58
N TYR A 87 -12.07 -14.36 -9.65
CA TYR A 87 -12.22 -13.45 -8.51
C TYR A 87 -11.80 -12.04 -8.90
N GLN A 88 -12.67 -11.08 -8.66
CA GLN A 88 -12.27 -9.67 -8.74
C GLN A 88 -11.35 -9.32 -7.58
N VAL A 89 -10.43 -8.39 -7.80
CA VAL A 89 -9.50 -7.90 -6.78
C VAL A 89 -10.01 -6.56 -6.24
N ALA A 90 -10.16 -6.46 -4.93
CA ALA A 90 -10.40 -5.20 -4.23
C ALA A 90 -9.11 -4.71 -3.56
N PHE A 91 -8.92 -3.42 -3.51
CA PHE A 91 -7.73 -2.79 -2.93
C PHE A 91 -8.14 -1.71 -1.93
N ASN A 92 -7.47 -1.69 -0.79
CA ASN A 92 -7.61 -0.66 0.22
C ASN A 92 -6.22 -0.23 0.67
N PHE A 93 -5.90 1.04 0.49
CA PHE A 93 -4.59 1.60 0.83
C PHE A 93 -4.70 2.53 2.03
N GLN A 94 -3.83 2.34 3.02
CA GLN A 94 -3.77 3.12 4.25
C GLN A 94 -2.48 3.93 4.30
N ASP A 95 -2.59 5.19 4.75
CA ASP A 95 -1.45 6.08 4.98
C ASP A 95 -0.77 5.78 6.32
N ASP A 96 0.51 5.47 6.30
CA ASP A 96 1.34 5.29 7.49
C ASP A 96 2.16 6.54 7.86
N GLU A 97 2.12 7.58 7.04
CA GLU A 97 2.91 8.81 7.22
C GLU A 97 4.41 8.54 7.49
N ASN A 98 4.92 7.39 7.07
CA ASN A 98 6.27 6.89 7.38
C ASN A 98 6.53 6.69 8.88
N ASP A 99 5.49 6.38 9.65
CA ASP A 99 5.52 6.15 11.09
C ASP A 99 5.19 4.69 11.44
N PRO A 100 6.02 3.99 12.23
CA PRO A 100 5.80 2.58 12.57
C PRO A 100 4.51 2.32 13.34
N GLU A 101 4.10 3.22 14.26
CA GLU A 101 2.88 3.02 15.05
C GLU A 101 1.64 3.20 14.18
N LYS A 102 1.67 4.18 13.26
CA LYS A 102 0.60 4.37 12.28
C LYS A 102 0.51 3.20 11.30
N ALA A 103 1.64 2.63 10.89
CA ALA A 103 1.66 1.44 10.05
C ALA A 103 1.02 0.23 10.72
N ILE A 104 1.26 0.00 12.02
CA ILE A 104 0.58 -1.05 12.80
C ILE A 104 -0.92 -0.78 12.88
N ASN A 105 -1.35 0.48 13.11
CA ASN A 105 -2.76 0.83 13.12
C ASN A 105 -3.42 0.62 11.74
N ALA A 106 -2.72 0.99 10.68
CA ALA A 106 -3.14 0.75 9.29
C ALA A 106 -3.29 -0.76 9.01
N TYR A 107 -2.34 -1.58 9.46
CA TYR A 107 -2.42 -3.02 9.37
C TYR A 107 -3.66 -3.58 10.06
N ASN A 108 -3.94 -3.16 11.29
CA ASN A 108 -5.13 -3.59 12.03
C ASN A 108 -6.43 -3.18 11.30
N THR A 109 -6.49 -1.97 10.74
CA THR A 109 -7.63 -1.52 9.93
C THR A 109 -7.86 -2.41 8.71
N LEU A 110 -6.80 -2.80 8.02
CA LEU A 110 -6.86 -3.70 6.87
C LEU A 110 -7.22 -5.13 7.27
N LYS A 111 -6.76 -5.59 8.42
CA LYS A 111 -7.15 -6.88 9.01
C LYS A 111 -8.65 -6.92 9.32
N ASP A 112 -9.20 -5.86 9.91
CA ASP A 112 -10.65 -5.72 10.16
C ASP A 112 -11.45 -5.67 8.85
N TRP A 113 -10.87 -5.12 7.77
CA TRP A 113 -11.45 -5.18 6.43
C TRP A 113 -11.38 -6.58 5.80
N ASN A 114 -10.74 -7.55 6.47
CA ASN A 114 -10.51 -8.92 6.01
C ASN A 114 -9.61 -8.99 4.77
N MET A 115 -8.49 -8.27 4.75
CA MET A 115 -7.48 -8.46 3.70
C MET A 115 -6.92 -9.88 3.72
N GLN A 116 -6.54 -10.38 2.56
CA GLN A 116 -6.00 -11.72 2.36
C GLN A 116 -4.51 -11.71 2.05
N MET A 117 -3.98 -10.54 1.67
CA MET A 117 -2.55 -10.31 1.49
C MET A 117 -2.25 -8.82 1.70
N LEU A 118 -1.03 -8.53 2.14
CA LEU A 118 -0.52 -7.17 2.30
C LEU A 118 0.50 -6.84 1.21
N LEU A 119 0.26 -5.76 0.47
CA LEU A 119 1.25 -5.09 -0.38
C LEU A 119 1.78 -3.87 0.37
N GLY A 120 2.94 -3.99 0.96
CA GLY A 120 3.52 -2.94 1.81
C GLY A 120 4.32 -3.51 2.98
N THR A 121 4.88 -2.67 3.88
CA THR A 121 4.80 -1.22 3.70
C THR A 121 5.85 -0.74 2.69
N VAL A 122 5.73 0.51 2.26
CA VAL A 122 6.59 1.08 1.21
C VAL A 122 7.99 1.41 1.72
N THR A 123 8.11 1.86 2.97
CA THR A 123 9.38 2.30 3.58
C THR A 123 9.86 1.33 4.65
N SER A 124 11.18 1.26 4.86
CA SER A 124 11.82 0.22 5.68
C SER A 124 11.37 0.23 7.14
N LYS A 125 11.37 1.38 7.81
CA LYS A 125 11.06 1.46 9.25
C LYS A 125 9.62 1.02 9.59
N PRO A 126 8.57 1.49 8.91
CA PRO A 126 7.23 0.92 9.04
C PRO A 126 7.16 -0.56 8.66
N CYS A 127 7.92 -1.01 7.64
CA CYS A 127 7.91 -2.40 7.19
C CYS A 127 8.44 -3.35 8.29
N ILE A 128 9.51 -2.97 8.98
CA ILE A 128 10.07 -3.71 10.11
C ILE A 128 9.03 -3.87 11.23
N ALA A 129 8.24 -2.84 11.50
CA ALA A 129 7.19 -2.91 12.51
C ALA A 129 6.03 -3.84 12.10
N VAL A 130 5.60 -3.75 10.85
CA VAL A 130 4.44 -4.52 10.35
C VAL A 130 4.79 -5.99 10.09
N VAL A 131 6.03 -6.33 9.72
CA VAL A 131 6.43 -7.72 9.47
C VAL A 131 6.28 -8.62 10.69
N ALA A 132 6.39 -8.08 11.90
CA ALA A 132 6.13 -8.81 13.13
C ALA A 132 4.66 -9.22 13.26
N GLU A 133 3.75 -8.32 12.90
CA GLU A 133 2.30 -8.55 12.94
C GLU A 133 1.88 -9.56 11.86
N THR A 134 2.34 -9.37 10.61
CA THR A 134 2.02 -10.31 9.51
C THR A 134 2.58 -11.70 9.77
N THR A 135 3.73 -11.81 10.44
CA THR A 135 4.32 -13.10 10.84
C THR A 135 3.47 -13.78 11.90
N ALA A 136 3.02 -13.04 12.92
CA ALA A 136 2.16 -13.57 13.98
C ALA A 136 0.80 -14.07 13.42
N ASP A 137 0.25 -13.37 12.44
CA ASP A 137 -1.01 -13.72 11.79
C ASP A 137 -0.85 -14.71 10.62
N ASN A 138 0.38 -15.10 10.25
CA ASN A 138 0.71 -15.90 9.08
C ASN A 138 0.09 -15.33 7.79
N LEU A 139 0.08 -14.00 7.65
CA LEU A 139 -0.45 -13.29 6.49
C LEU A 139 0.67 -13.00 5.49
N PHE A 140 0.48 -13.34 4.22
CA PHE A 140 1.45 -13.05 3.17
C PHE A 140 1.68 -11.54 3.02
N GLN A 141 2.96 -11.13 3.07
CA GLN A 141 3.41 -9.75 2.89
C GLN A 141 4.39 -9.64 1.74
N LEU A 142 4.15 -8.68 0.84
CA LEU A 142 5.08 -8.30 -0.22
C LEU A 142 5.37 -6.80 -0.13
N THR A 143 6.60 -6.43 0.27
CA THR A 143 6.99 -5.03 0.22
C THR A 143 7.56 -4.66 -1.15
N PRO A 144 7.09 -3.56 -1.78
CA PRO A 144 7.64 -3.10 -3.04
C PRO A 144 9.03 -2.49 -2.89
N SER A 145 9.33 -1.84 -1.77
CA SER A 145 10.55 -1.03 -1.59
C SER A 145 11.10 -0.97 -0.16
N GLY A 146 10.58 -1.74 0.78
CA GLY A 146 11.19 -1.88 2.11
C GLY A 146 12.51 -2.65 2.00
N SER A 147 13.62 -1.93 1.87
CA SER A 147 14.91 -2.49 1.48
C SER A 147 15.82 -2.91 2.64
N ALA A 148 15.52 -2.50 3.88
CA ALA A 148 16.23 -2.99 5.06
C ALA A 148 16.12 -4.52 5.17
N VAL A 149 17.17 -5.16 5.71
CA VAL A 149 17.22 -6.62 5.83
C VAL A 149 16.04 -7.14 6.65
N GLU A 150 15.70 -6.44 7.71
CA GLU A 150 14.66 -6.78 8.67
C GLU A 150 13.24 -6.65 8.11
N SER A 151 13.08 -5.94 6.98
CA SER A 151 11.77 -5.79 6.31
C SER A 151 11.14 -7.10 5.86
N ILE A 152 11.93 -8.17 5.76
CA ILE A 152 11.50 -9.52 5.37
C ILE A 152 11.97 -10.58 6.39
N SER A 153 11.97 -10.25 7.67
CA SER A 153 12.42 -11.18 8.74
C SER A 153 11.44 -12.34 9.00
N GLY A 154 10.21 -12.27 8.48
CA GLY A 154 9.23 -13.36 8.57
C GLY A 154 9.28 -14.31 7.38
N ASP A 155 8.96 -15.60 7.60
CA ASP A 155 8.93 -16.62 6.54
C ASP A 155 7.83 -16.36 5.47
N ASN A 156 6.87 -15.51 5.80
CA ASN A 156 5.74 -15.11 4.97
C ASN A 156 5.93 -13.70 4.33
N ALA A 157 7.11 -13.10 4.51
CA ALA A 157 7.43 -11.75 4.04
C ALA A 157 8.44 -11.79 2.89
N PHE A 158 8.13 -11.09 1.82
CA PHE A 158 8.93 -11.02 0.59
C PHE A 158 9.11 -9.58 0.14
N ARG A 159 10.13 -9.37 -0.69
CA ARG A 159 10.40 -8.03 -1.24
C ARG A 159 10.70 -8.08 -2.73
N VAL A 160 10.37 -7.01 -3.44
CA VAL A 160 10.65 -6.87 -4.88
C VAL A 160 11.97 -6.16 -5.11
N CYS A 161 12.31 -5.16 -4.30
CA CYS A 161 13.52 -4.36 -4.45
C CYS A 161 14.80 -5.10 -3.99
N TYR A 162 15.95 -4.56 -4.32
CA TYR A 162 17.25 -4.96 -3.75
C TYR A 162 17.35 -4.56 -2.26
N SER A 163 18.33 -5.15 -1.56
CA SER A 163 18.57 -4.83 -0.15
C SER A 163 19.50 -3.61 0.03
N ASP A 164 19.41 -2.95 1.19
CA ASP A 164 20.34 -1.87 1.56
C ASP A 164 21.80 -2.33 1.54
N PRO A 165 22.16 -3.52 2.07
CA PRO A 165 23.51 -4.06 1.93
C PRO A 165 23.97 -4.24 0.49
N ASP A 166 23.10 -4.67 -0.43
CA ASP A 166 23.44 -4.82 -1.84
C ASP A 166 23.68 -3.47 -2.49
N GLN A 167 22.87 -2.46 -2.16
CA GLN A 167 23.04 -1.10 -2.66
C GLN A 167 24.37 -0.49 -2.20
N GLY A 168 24.69 -0.61 -0.91
CA GLY A 168 25.93 -0.11 -0.33
C GLY A 168 27.15 -0.76 -0.95
N ARG A 169 27.16 -2.08 -1.04
CA ARG A 169 28.23 -2.88 -1.65
C ARG A 169 28.44 -2.54 -3.14
N ALA A 170 27.36 -2.56 -3.92
CA ALA A 170 27.42 -2.24 -5.33
C ALA A 170 27.92 -0.82 -5.60
N SER A 171 27.55 0.15 -4.75
CA SER A 171 28.02 1.52 -4.87
C SER A 171 29.53 1.63 -4.63
N ALA A 172 30.08 0.94 -3.63
CA ALA A 172 31.51 0.91 -3.36
C ALA A 172 32.29 0.24 -4.51
N GLN A 173 31.81 -0.92 -5.00
CA GLN A 173 32.38 -1.64 -6.12
C GLN A 173 32.40 -0.78 -7.39
N TYR A 174 31.30 -0.14 -7.73
CA TYR A 174 31.21 0.73 -8.90
C TYR A 174 32.22 1.88 -8.87
N ILE A 175 32.37 2.52 -7.71
CA ILE A 175 33.33 3.62 -7.53
C ILE A 175 34.78 3.11 -7.70
N GLY A 176 35.11 1.95 -7.11
CA GLY A 176 36.43 1.35 -7.21
C GLY A 176 36.79 0.86 -8.62
N GLU A 177 35.91 0.07 -9.23
CA GLU A 177 36.07 -0.46 -10.59
C GLU A 177 36.28 0.65 -11.64
N HIS A 178 35.51 1.74 -11.50
CA HIS A 178 35.58 2.88 -12.42
C HIS A 178 36.61 3.95 -11.99
N LYS A 179 37.29 3.75 -10.86
CA LYS A 179 38.31 4.67 -10.31
C LYS A 179 37.79 6.11 -10.19
N LEU A 180 36.55 6.27 -9.74
CA LEU A 180 35.88 7.58 -9.69
C LEU A 180 36.41 8.48 -8.59
N ALA A 181 36.89 7.92 -7.47
CA ALA A 181 37.41 8.67 -6.34
C ALA A 181 38.32 7.79 -5.47
N THR A 182 39.30 8.42 -4.81
CA THR A 182 40.21 7.77 -3.82
C THR A 182 39.88 8.20 -2.39
N LYS A 183 39.07 9.24 -2.22
CA LYS A 183 38.59 9.72 -0.92
C LYS A 183 37.10 10.01 -1.06
N ILE A 184 36.32 9.36 -0.22
CA ILE A 184 34.84 9.39 -0.26
C ILE A 184 34.35 9.88 1.09
N ALA A 185 33.40 10.82 1.07
CA ALA A 185 32.63 11.21 2.25
C ALA A 185 31.20 10.73 2.07
N ILE A 186 30.58 10.23 3.14
CA ILE A 186 29.21 9.77 3.16
C ILE A 186 28.41 10.69 4.09
N ILE A 187 27.29 11.20 3.58
CA ILE A 187 26.28 11.90 4.38
C ILE A 187 25.09 10.95 4.49
N TYR A 188 24.66 10.68 5.70
CA TYR A 188 23.59 9.73 5.97
C TYR A 188 22.71 10.19 7.14
N ASP A 189 21.51 9.66 7.21
CA ASP A 189 20.60 9.83 8.34
C ASP A 189 20.75 8.65 9.31
N SER A 190 21.35 8.91 10.49
CA SER A 190 21.58 7.90 11.51
C SER A 190 20.31 7.43 12.24
N SER A 191 19.16 8.02 11.98
CA SER A 191 17.86 7.61 12.51
C SER A 191 17.05 6.75 11.55
N SER A 192 17.60 6.48 10.36
CA SER A 192 16.96 5.73 9.29
C SER A 192 17.70 4.42 9.05
N GLU A 193 17.03 3.29 9.29
CA GLU A 193 17.54 1.94 9.05
C GLU A 193 17.96 1.77 7.58
N TYR A 194 17.20 2.34 6.65
CA TYR A 194 17.54 2.40 5.22
C TYR A 194 18.88 3.06 4.97
N SER A 195 19.05 4.27 5.50
CA SER A 195 20.26 5.09 5.25
C SER A 195 21.50 4.47 5.92
N ASP A 196 21.34 3.93 7.12
CA ASP A 196 22.43 3.32 7.87
C ASP A 196 22.85 1.98 7.28
N GLY A 197 21.94 1.13 6.85
CA GLY A 197 22.24 -0.14 6.20
C GLY A 197 23.06 0.02 4.90
N ILE A 198 22.74 1.03 4.09
CA ILE A 198 23.52 1.37 2.89
C ILE A 198 24.94 1.83 3.29
N ARG A 199 25.03 2.76 4.27
CA ARG A 199 26.31 3.27 4.77
C ARG A 199 27.20 2.16 5.30
N GLU A 200 26.69 1.30 6.14
CA GLU A 200 27.44 0.21 6.75
C GLU A 200 28.05 -0.72 5.70
N SER A 201 27.27 -1.15 4.75
CA SER A 201 27.72 -2.03 3.69
C SER A 201 28.71 -1.35 2.73
N PHE A 202 28.51 -0.06 2.44
CA PHE A 202 29.46 0.72 1.68
C PHE A 202 30.81 0.80 2.39
N VAL A 203 30.82 1.15 3.68
CA VAL A 203 32.04 1.27 4.48
C VAL A 203 32.77 -0.06 4.62
N ALA A 204 32.03 -1.17 4.75
CA ALA A 204 32.62 -2.51 4.84
C ALA A 204 33.26 -2.95 3.51
N GLU A 205 32.67 -2.58 2.37
CA GLU A 205 33.16 -2.97 1.04
C GLU A 205 34.27 -2.06 0.49
N ALA A 206 34.24 -0.77 0.80
CA ALA A 206 35.16 0.22 0.23
C ALA A 206 36.67 -0.15 0.37
N PRO A 207 37.16 -0.72 1.50
CA PRO A 207 38.55 -1.17 1.61
C PRO A 207 38.94 -2.28 0.63
N ASN A 208 37.98 -3.08 0.16
CA ASN A 208 38.22 -4.16 -0.80
C ASN A 208 38.46 -3.66 -2.22
N GLN A 209 38.12 -2.40 -2.46
CA GLN A 209 38.19 -1.78 -3.78
C GLN A 209 39.46 -0.95 -4.04
N GLY A 210 40.40 -0.88 -3.07
CA GLY A 210 41.67 -0.16 -3.14
C GLY A 210 41.55 1.27 -2.65
#